data_7019643bebd7841bb762927a4bbc2c31
#
_entry.id   7019643bebd7841bb762927a4bbc2c31
#
_cell.length_a   1.000
_cell.length_b   1.000
_cell.length_c   1.000
_cell.angle_alpha   90.00
_cell.angle_beta   90.00
_cell.angle_gamma   90.00
#
_symmetry.space_group_name_H-M   'P 1'
#
loop_
_entity.id
_entity.type
_entity.pdbx_description
1 polymer ?
#
loop_
_entity_poly.entity_id
_entity_poly.type
_entity_poly.pdbx_seq_one_letter_code
_entity_poly.pdbx_strand_id
1 'polypeptide(L)'
;MQNQASLQETKQHGAVRFPFNLYPCTIPGDFQQVALHWHESMELVFVKQGMGLVQVGVVTYPAYRGDIFIFAPGTLHALRQAEGQRMEYENIIFEPELLGGAEDLCA
;
A
#
# COMPACT_ATOMS: atom_id res chain seq x y z
N MET A 1 11.15 -4.62 -13.43
CA MET A 1 11.02 -4.16 -12.07
C MET A 1 12.05 -4.77 -11.18
N GLN A 2 12.77 -3.93 -10.52
CA GLN A 2 13.82 -4.42 -9.63
C GLN A 2 13.24 -5.21 -8.47
N ASN A 3 12.04 -4.85 -8.07
CA ASN A 3 11.41 -5.52 -6.94
C ASN A 3 11.12 -6.98 -7.23
N GLN A 4 10.83 -7.29 -8.49
CA GLN A 4 10.60 -8.68 -8.86
C GLN A 4 11.84 -9.52 -8.64
N ALA A 5 12.98 -9.02 -9.05
CA ALA A 5 14.22 -9.75 -8.85
C ALA A 5 14.50 -9.94 -7.37
N SER A 6 14.25 -8.92 -6.57
CA SER A 6 14.47 -9.01 -5.14
C SER A 6 13.58 -10.07 -4.51
N LEU A 7 12.33 -10.10 -4.92
CA LEU A 7 11.40 -11.08 -4.37
C LEU A 7 11.83 -12.49 -4.73
N GLN A 8 12.28 -12.67 -5.95
CA GLN A 8 12.72 -13.98 -6.38
C GLN A 8 13.95 -14.43 -5.62
N GLU A 9 14.87 -13.53 -5.41
CA GLU A 9 16.05 -13.87 -4.63
C GLU A 9 15.68 -14.27 -3.22
N THR A 10 14.74 -13.58 -2.64
CA THR A 10 14.28 -13.91 -1.31
C THR A 10 13.74 -15.32 -1.25
N LYS A 11 12.96 -15.70 -2.26
CA LYS A 11 12.43 -17.04 -2.33
C LYS A 11 13.52 -18.07 -2.50
N GLN A 12 14.50 -17.76 -3.34
CA GLN A 12 15.58 -18.68 -3.61
C GLN A 12 16.40 -19.01 -2.38
N HIS A 13 16.54 -18.04 -1.51
CA HIS A 13 17.29 -18.25 -0.29
C HIS A 13 16.52 -19.03 0.75
N GLY A 14 15.28 -19.36 0.45
CA GLY A 14 14.47 -20.15 1.35
C GLY A 14 14.09 -19.45 2.63
N ALA A 15 14.32 -18.16 2.72
CA ALA A 15 13.98 -17.43 3.90
C ALA A 15 12.46 -17.34 4.03
N VAL A 16 11.99 -17.52 5.26
CA VAL A 16 10.58 -17.39 5.53
C VAL A 16 10.31 -15.90 5.73
N ARG A 17 9.78 -15.28 4.72
CA ARG A 17 9.38 -13.89 4.80
C ARG A 17 8.35 -13.64 3.74
N PHE A 18 7.56 -12.62 4.00
CA PHE A 18 6.55 -12.22 3.05
C PHE A 18 7.22 -11.33 2.01
N PRO A 19 7.22 -11.75 0.76
CA PRO A 19 7.68 -10.86 -0.29
C PRO A 19 6.69 -9.71 -0.38
N PHE A 20 7.17 -8.53 -0.13
CA PHE A 20 6.37 -7.34 -0.24
C PHE A 20 7.27 -6.20 -0.67
N ASN A 21 6.66 -5.17 -1.20
CA ASN A 21 7.37 -3.96 -1.60
C ASN A 21 6.93 -2.83 -0.71
N LEU A 22 7.90 -2.08 -0.21
CA LEU A 22 7.64 -0.96 0.67
C LEU A 22 8.15 0.30 0.03
N TYR A 23 7.28 1.29 -0.12
CA TYR A 23 7.61 2.55 -0.75
C TYR A 23 7.30 3.71 0.18
N PRO A 24 8.32 4.50 0.58
CA PRO A 24 8.02 5.75 1.27
C PRO A 24 7.54 6.77 0.25
N CYS A 25 6.45 7.46 0.57
CA CYS A 25 5.79 8.36 -0.35
C CYS A 25 5.41 9.66 0.34
N THR A 26 5.27 10.71 -0.47
CA THR A 26 4.85 12.01 0.03
C THR A 26 3.86 12.62 -0.94
N ILE A 27 2.75 13.13 -0.42
CA ILE A 27 1.74 13.86 -1.19
C ILE A 27 1.52 15.21 -0.49
N PRO A 28 1.70 16.34 -1.15
CA PRO A 28 2.35 16.48 -2.44
C PRO A 28 3.85 16.37 -2.29
N GLY A 29 4.51 15.99 -3.34
CA GLY A 29 5.95 15.81 -3.32
C GLY A 29 6.27 14.79 -4.37
N ASP A 30 6.30 13.50 -3.97
CA ASP A 30 6.48 12.42 -4.94
C ASP A 30 5.32 12.39 -5.91
N PHE A 31 4.11 12.68 -5.41
CA PHE A 31 2.90 12.69 -6.21
C PHE A 31 2.07 13.90 -5.84
N GLN A 32 1.25 14.38 -6.77
CA GLN A 32 0.18 15.30 -6.46
C GLN A 32 -0.98 14.54 -5.86
N GLN A 33 -1.25 13.38 -6.42
CA GLN A 33 -2.29 12.49 -5.96
C GLN A 33 -2.06 11.12 -6.58
N VAL A 34 -2.65 10.11 -5.98
CA VAL A 34 -2.76 8.78 -6.58
C VAL A 34 -4.20 8.66 -7.02
N ALA A 35 -4.40 8.62 -8.34
CA ALA A 35 -5.75 8.62 -8.91
C ALA A 35 -6.49 7.34 -8.53
N LEU A 36 -7.80 7.42 -8.59
CA LEU A 36 -8.66 6.27 -8.30
C LEU A 36 -8.28 5.11 -9.20
N HIS A 37 -8.00 3.96 -8.60
CA HIS A 37 -7.57 2.79 -9.34
C HIS A 37 -7.81 1.54 -8.50
N TRP A 38 -7.58 0.38 -9.11
CA TRP A 38 -7.62 -0.88 -8.40
C TRP A 38 -6.53 -1.77 -8.95
N HIS A 39 -6.17 -2.79 -8.19
CA HIS A 39 -5.19 -3.77 -8.63
C HIS A 39 -5.41 -5.08 -7.87
N GLU A 40 -4.70 -6.10 -8.32
CA GLU A 40 -4.86 -7.44 -7.76
C GLU A 40 -4.10 -7.61 -6.46
N SER A 41 -3.16 -6.73 -6.18
CA SER A 41 -2.37 -6.81 -4.97
C SER A 41 -3.13 -6.30 -3.77
N MET A 42 -2.76 -6.80 -2.60
CA MET A 42 -3.20 -6.19 -1.35
C MET A 42 -2.25 -5.05 -1.02
N GLU A 43 -2.80 -3.96 -0.53
CA GLU A 43 -2.01 -2.78 -0.24
C GLU A 43 -2.32 -2.27 1.15
N LEU A 44 -1.26 -1.84 1.85
CA LEU A 44 -1.39 -1.22 3.15
C LEU A 44 -0.76 0.17 3.08
N VAL A 45 -1.47 1.16 3.58
CA VAL A 45 -0.97 2.53 3.68
C VAL A 45 -0.87 2.90 5.14
N PHE A 46 0.34 3.24 5.58
CA PHE A 46 0.59 3.67 6.94
C PHE A 46 1.01 5.13 6.92
N VAL A 47 0.21 5.99 7.55
CA VAL A 47 0.47 7.44 7.55
C VAL A 47 1.48 7.74 8.64
N LYS A 48 2.64 8.27 8.23
CA LYS A 48 3.74 8.52 9.16
C LYS A 48 3.72 9.94 9.71
N GLN A 49 3.37 10.91 8.89
CA GLN A 49 3.38 12.31 9.27
C GLN A 49 2.31 13.03 8.49
N GLY A 50 1.76 14.06 9.11
CA GLY A 50 0.87 14.96 8.42
C GLY A 50 -0.52 14.39 8.25
N MET A 51 -1.16 14.78 7.15
CA MET A 51 -2.56 14.46 6.94
C MET A 51 -2.87 14.52 5.46
N GLY A 52 -3.76 13.66 5.03
CA GLY A 52 -4.24 13.62 3.66
C GLY A 52 -5.63 13.03 3.58
N LEU A 53 -6.05 12.69 2.37
CA LEU A 53 -7.36 12.11 2.13
C LEU A 53 -7.20 10.76 1.45
N VAL A 54 -7.92 9.77 1.96
CA VAL A 54 -7.90 8.43 1.41
C VAL A 54 -9.32 8.08 1.00
N GLN A 55 -9.49 7.74 -0.27
CA GLN A 55 -10.78 7.33 -0.80
C GLN A 55 -10.80 5.82 -0.96
N VAL A 56 -11.83 5.19 -0.43
CA VAL A 56 -12.04 3.75 -0.56
C VAL A 56 -13.42 3.58 -1.15
N GLY A 57 -13.48 3.08 -2.38
CA GLY A 57 -14.74 3.03 -3.10
C GLY A 57 -15.27 4.43 -3.28
N VAL A 58 -16.45 4.69 -2.75
CA VAL A 58 -17.09 6.01 -2.87
C VAL A 58 -16.91 6.88 -1.62
N VAL A 59 -16.23 6.35 -0.58
CA VAL A 59 -16.12 7.06 0.69
C VAL A 59 -14.72 7.64 0.82
N THR A 60 -14.63 8.90 1.22
CA THR A 60 -13.36 9.56 1.46
C THR A 60 -13.20 9.76 2.96
N TYR A 61 -12.03 9.37 3.45
CA TYR A 61 -11.69 9.47 4.86
C TYR A 61 -10.51 10.41 5.03
N PRO A 62 -10.53 11.24 6.08
CA PRO A 62 -9.29 11.94 6.44
C PRO A 62 -8.33 10.91 7.03
N ALA A 63 -7.06 11.07 6.67
CA ALA A 63 -6.01 10.16 7.10
C ALA A 63 -5.02 10.96 7.91
N TYR A 64 -4.80 10.55 9.15
CA TYR A 64 -3.95 11.24 10.09
C TYR A 64 -2.76 10.37 10.46
N ARG A 65 -1.75 11.01 11.01
CA ARG A 65 -0.57 10.29 11.49
C ARG A 65 -0.97 9.12 12.37
N GLY A 66 -0.41 7.96 12.06
CA GLY A 66 -0.68 6.74 12.80
C GLY A 66 -1.79 5.90 12.21
N ASP A 67 -2.55 6.45 11.26
CA ASP A 67 -3.64 5.68 10.64
C ASP A 67 -3.08 4.64 9.67
N ILE A 68 -3.79 3.54 9.57
CA ILE A 68 -3.46 2.45 8.65
C ILE A 68 -4.70 2.16 7.83
N PHE A 69 -4.51 2.09 6.51
CA PHE A 69 -5.56 1.71 5.59
C PHE A 69 -5.13 0.43 4.89
N ILE A 70 -6.04 -0.51 4.77
CA ILE A 70 -5.76 -1.77 4.10
C ILE A 70 -6.73 -1.89 2.93
N PHE A 71 -6.17 -2.10 1.74
CA PHE A 71 -6.96 -2.26 0.53
C PHE A 71 -6.85 -3.69 0.05
N ALA A 72 -7.96 -4.42 0.10
CA ALA A 72 -8.01 -5.76 -0.42
C ALA A 72 -7.87 -5.72 -1.95
N PRO A 73 -7.46 -6.83 -2.56
CA PRO A 73 -7.39 -6.89 -4.02
C PRO A 73 -8.71 -6.47 -4.65
N GLY A 74 -8.63 -5.67 -5.70
CA GLY A 74 -9.80 -5.21 -6.43
C GLY A 74 -10.49 -4.00 -5.84
N THR A 75 -10.04 -3.49 -4.71
CA THR A 75 -10.67 -2.33 -4.08
C THR A 75 -10.28 -1.05 -4.81
N LEU A 76 -11.28 -0.30 -5.24
CA LEU A 76 -11.03 1.03 -5.81
C LEU A 76 -10.58 1.97 -4.70
N HIS A 77 -9.45 2.63 -4.90
CA HIS A 77 -8.93 3.54 -3.88
C HIS A 77 -8.12 4.65 -4.52
N ALA A 78 -7.97 5.73 -3.78
CA ALA A 78 -7.21 6.90 -4.21
C ALA A 78 -6.65 7.59 -2.99
N LEU A 79 -5.56 8.32 -3.18
CA LEU A 79 -4.97 9.16 -2.15
C LEU A 79 -4.83 10.55 -2.70
N ARG A 80 -5.20 11.55 -1.90
CA ARG A 80 -5.16 12.95 -2.34
C ARG A 80 -4.63 13.84 -1.24
N GLN A 81 -4.12 14.98 -1.67
CA GLN A 81 -3.73 16.01 -0.72
C GLN A 81 -4.98 16.63 -0.11
N ALA A 82 -4.98 16.78 1.20
CA ALA A 82 -5.95 17.66 1.85
C ALA A 82 -5.41 19.08 1.72
N GLU A 83 -6.31 20.01 1.51
CA GLU A 83 -5.92 21.40 1.18
C GLU A 83 -4.96 21.95 2.22
N GLY A 84 -3.81 22.44 1.75
CA GLY A 84 -2.81 23.03 2.61
C GLY A 84 -2.03 22.05 3.45
N GLN A 85 -2.26 20.76 3.29
CA GLN A 85 -1.62 19.72 4.10
C GLN A 85 -0.63 18.92 3.30
N ARG A 86 0.21 18.18 4.02
CA ARG A 86 1.17 17.29 3.43
C ARG A 86 1.09 15.98 4.19
N MET A 87 1.17 14.87 3.47
CA MET A 87 1.09 13.56 4.07
C MET A 87 2.30 12.73 3.66
N GLU A 88 3.02 12.20 4.65
CA GLU A 88 4.08 11.22 4.41
C GLU A 88 3.56 9.88 4.86
N TYR A 89 3.67 8.90 3.98
CA TYR A 89 3.14 7.59 4.27
C TYR A 89 4.04 6.51 3.69
N GLU A 90 3.87 5.31 4.19
CA GLU A 90 4.51 4.14 3.62
C GLU A 90 3.45 3.31 2.93
N ASN A 91 3.78 2.91 1.72
CA ASN A 91 2.91 2.09 0.90
C ASN A 91 3.53 0.70 0.86
N ILE A 92 2.79 -0.30 1.32
CA ILE A 92 3.27 -1.67 1.38
C ILE A 92 2.35 -2.51 0.52
N ILE A 93 2.93 -3.19 -0.46
CA ILE A 93 2.16 -3.95 -1.43
C ILE A 93 2.53 -5.42 -1.32
N PHE A 94 1.53 -6.27 -1.17
CA PHE A 94 1.68 -7.72 -1.09
C PHE A 94 1.10 -8.33 -2.34
N GLU A 95 1.87 -9.21 -2.98
CA GLU A 95 1.40 -9.88 -4.16
C GLU A 95 0.43 -11.01 -3.81
N PRO A 96 -0.63 -11.18 -4.61
CA PRO A 96 -1.66 -12.18 -4.28
C PRO A 96 -1.14 -13.59 -4.19
N GLU A 97 -0.22 -13.97 -5.05
CA GLU A 97 0.30 -15.34 -5.00
C GLU A 97 1.05 -15.63 -3.72
N LEU A 98 1.48 -14.60 -3.03
CA LEU A 98 2.11 -14.78 -1.73
C LEU A 98 1.07 -14.95 -0.65
N LEU A 99 -0.10 -14.39 -0.88
CA LEU A 99 -1.20 -14.53 0.05
C LEU A 99 -1.87 -15.90 -0.09
N GLY A 100 -1.59 -16.60 -1.19
CA GLY A 100 -2.05 -17.94 -1.34
C GLY A 100 -1.53 -18.84 -0.22
N GLY A 101 -0.30 -18.57 0.22
CA GLY A 101 0.22 -19.26 1.36
C GLY A 101 -0.53 -18.94 2.63
N ALA A 102 -1.06 -17.75 2.73
CA ALA A 102 -1.84 -17.35 3.89
C ALA A 102 -3.16 -18.10 3.96
N GLU A 103 -3.71 -18.48 2.83
CA GLU A 103 -4.91 -19.31 2.83
C GLU A 103 -4.68 -20.60 3.57
N ASP A 104 -3.54 -21.21 3.30
CA ASP A 104 -3.20 -22.45 3.96
C ASP A 104 -3.07 -22.24 5.46
N LEU A 105 -2.57 -21.11 5.85
CA LEU A 105 -2.44 -20.80 7.27
C LEU A 105 -3.78 -20.57 7.91
N CYS A 106 -4.71 -20.05 7.17
CA CYS A 106 -6.04 -19.77 7.69
C CYS A 106 -6.92 -20.99 7.68
N ALA A 107 -6.57 -21.94 6.87
CA ALA A 107 -7.31 -23.20 6.81
C ALA A 107 -6.96 -24.06 7.98
#